data_c8baec6a60d4280d2e3762de009b725a
#
_entry.id   c8baec6a60d4280d2e3762de009b725a
#
_cell.length_a   1.000
_cell.length_b   1.000
_cell.length_c   1.000
_cell.angle_alpha   90.00
_cell.angle_beta   90.00
_cell.angle_gamma   90.00
#
_symmetry.space_group_name_H-M   'P 1'
#
loop_
_entity.id
_entity.type
_entity.pdbx_description
1 polymer ?
#
loop_
_entity_poly.entity_id
_entity_poly.type
_entity_poly.pdbx_seq_one_letter_code
_entity_poly.pdbx_strand_id
1 'polypeptide(L)'
;VFENVLRTRVVSILSEYHPDVDEAMNDKEVLSQVYLEEYAQELAIKGNLTIILNGKEISLSDFVYGTVLNTETLRHAVIPEHQEIQKIITVENKANYVSMPYEEGTLIVFSHGFFSPLECEFLRRLLAVFPEVKFYHTGDLDYGGIRIFRHIREHICPEVRPLQMDADWYD
;
A
#
# COMPACT_ATOMS: atom_id res chain seq x y z
N VAL A 1 3.90 4.22 31.61
CA VAL A 1 3.09 5.45 31.77
C VAL A 1 3.73 6.61 31.00
N PHE A 2 5.04 6.83 31.11
CA PHE A 2 5.73 7.95 30.44
C PHE A 2 5.75 7.83 28.90
N GLU A 3 5.98 6.65 28.35
CA GLU A 3 5.92 6.37 26.90
C GLU A 3 4.57 6.70 26.31
N ASN A 4 3.50 6.30 26.95
CA ASN A 4 2.13 6.57 26.46
C ASN A 4 1.80 8.07 26.42
N VAL A 5 2.27 8.85 27.39
CA VAL A 5 2.05 10.30 27.43
C VAL A 5 2.81 11.01 26.31
N LEU A 6 4.05 10.62 26.05
CA LEU A 6 4.84 11.17 24.94
C LEU A 6 4.24 10.81 23.59
N ARG A 7 3.86 9.54 23.42
CA ARG A 7 3.20 9.07 22.20
C ARG A 7 1.94 9.86 21.89
N THR A 8 1.04 10.01 22.85
CA THR A 8 -0.21 10.77 22.68
C THR A 8 0.06 12.22 22.29
N ARG A 9 1.08 12.86 22.90
CA ARG A 9 1.45 14.24 22.54
C ARG A 9 2.02 14.34 21.13
N VAL A 10 2.89 13.42 20.73
CA VAL A 10 3.47 13.39 19.38
C VAL A 10 2.35 13.20 18.35
N VAL A 11 1.46 12.23 18.56
CA VAL A 11 0.30 12.01 17.68
C VAL A 11 -0.55 13.26 17.57
N SER A 12 -0.90 13.90 18.69
CA SER A 12 -1.70 15.13 18.69
C SER A 12 -1.06 16.26 17.87
N ILE A 13 0.26 16.47 18.03
CA ILE A 13 0.99 17.50 17.27
C ILE A 13 1.03 17.15 15.78
N LEU A 14 1.30 15.90 15.44
CA LEU A 14 1.34 15.46 14.04
C LEU A 14 -0.03 15.59 13.40
N SER A 15 -1.11 15.20 14.08
CA SER A 15 -2.48 15.32 13.57
C SER A 15 -2.91 16.77 13.34
N GLU A 16 -2.33 17.71 14.08
CA GLU A 16 -2.65 19.14 13.94
C GLU A 16 -1.80 19.85 12.88
N TYR A 17 -0.53 19.47 12.73
CA TYR A 17 0.43 20.27 11.95
C TYR A 17 1.11 19.53 10.80
N HIS A 18 1.05 18.19 10.72
CA HIS A 18 1.76 17.48 9.67
C HIS A 18 0.91 17.40 8.38
N PRO A 19 1.42 17.83 7.22
CA PRO A 19 0.64 17.93 5.99
C PRO A 19 0.16 16.60 5.43
N ASP A 20 0.90 15.52 5.68
CA ASP A 20 0.59 14.17 5.17
C ASP A 20 -0.26 13.34 6.14
N VAL A 21 -0.65 13.93 7.29
CA VAL A 21 -1.53 13.27 8.25
C VAL A 21 -2.98 13.60 7.97
N ASP A 22 -3.75 12.56 7.71
CA ASP A 22 -5.19 12.65 7.50
C ASP A 22 -5.95 12.46 8.82
N GLU A 23 -7.07 13.15 8.98
CA GLU A 23 -7.90 13.06 10.18
C GLU A 23 -8.55 11.69 10.41
N ALA A 24 -8.62 10.84 9.36
CA ALA A 24 -9.11 9.47 9.45
C ALA A 24 -8.03 8.47 9.86
N MET A 25 -6.76 8.89 9.96
CA MET A 25 -5.65 8.04 10.38
C MET A 25 -5.73 7.69 11.86
N ASN A 26 -5.47 6.43 12.19
CA ASN A 26 -5.24 6.00 13.57
C ASN A 26 -3.81 6.36 14.04
N ASP A 27 -3.55 6.24 15.34
CA ASP A 27 -2.26 6.62 15.95
C ASP A 27 -1.04 5.96 15.27
N LYS A 28 -1.15 4.71 14.83
CA LYS A 28 -0.06 3.99 14.18
C LYS A 28 0.21 4.54 12.78
N GLU A 29 -0.85 4.82 12.04
CA GLU A 29 -0.77 5.43 10.72
C GLU A 29 -0.18 6.85 10.79
N VAL A 30 -0.59 7.65 11.79
CA VAL A 30 -0.01 8.99 12.05
C VAL A 30 1.49 8.89 12.31
N LEU A 31 1.92 8.00 13.20
CA LEU A 31 3.34 7.84 13.53
C LEU A 31 4.16 7.32 12.36
N SER A 32 3.57 6.46 11.52
CA SER A 32 4.24 5.94 10.33
C SER A 32 4.59 7.01 9.30
N GLN A 33 3.79 8.10 9.21
CA GLN A 33 4.07 9.21 8.30
C GLN A 33 5.39 9.93 8.61
N VAL A 34 5.89 9.81 9.82
CA VAL A 34 7.19 10.36 10.25
C VAL A 34 8.23 9.27 10.57
N TYR A 35 8.03 8.05 10.06
CA TYR A 35 8.91 6.90 10.24
C TYR A 35 9.09 6.47 11.71
N LEU A 36 8.12 6.78 12.58
CA LEU A 36 8.07 6.33 13.98
C LEU A 36 7.23 5.05 14.07
N GLU A 37 7.85 3.93 13.72
CA GLU A 37 7.23 2.62 13.76
C GLU A 37 7.86 1.78 14.89
N GLU A 38 7.02 1.08 15.63
CA GLU A 38 7.49 0.16 16.67
C GLU A 38 8.18 -1.07 16.08
N TYR A 39 7.69 -1.52 14.93
CA TYR A 39 8.21 -2.64 14.14
C TYR A 39 8.13 -2.30 12.64
N ALA A 40 8.97 -2.96 11.84
CA ALA A 40 8.88 -2.88 10.39
C ALA A 40 7.47 -3.27 9.94
N GLN A 41 6.83 -2.41 9.15
CA GLN A 41 5.51 -2.68 8.60
C GLN A 41 5.57 -3.81 7.58
N GLU A 42 4.42 -4.44 7.35
CA GLU A 42 4.26 -5.60 6.51
C GLU A 42 3.28 -5.30 5.38
N LEU A 43 3.76 -5.42 4.15
CA LEU A 43 2.95 -5.27 2.95
C LEU A 43 2.63 -6.64 2.36
N ALA A 44 1.35 -7.02 2.38
CA ALA A 44 0.91 -8.26 1.75
C ALA A 44 0.71 -8.04 0.25
N ILE A 45 1.34 -8.91 -0.55
CA ILE A 45 1.38 -8.82 -2.02
C ILE A 45 1.04 -10.18 -2.61
N LYS A 46 0.28 -10.19 -3.70
CA LYS A 46 -0.06 -11.36 -4.50
C LYS A 46 0.06 -11.03 -5.99
N GLY A 47 0.64 -11.92 -6.78
CA GLY A 47 0.70 -11.75 -8.24
C GLY A 47 2.11 -11.71 -8.80
N ASN A 48 2.21 -11.26 -10.06
CA ASN A 48 3.46 -11.22 -10.80
C ASN A 48 4.35 -10.08 -10.32
N LEU A 49 5.33 -10.40 -9.51
CA LEU A 49 6.39 -9.48 -9.15
C LEU A 49 7.67 -10.26 -8.91
N THR A 50 8.72 -9.87 -9.60
CA THR A 50 10.10 -10.28 -9.32
C THR A 50 10.83 -9.10 -8.70
N ILE A 51 11.57 -9.35 -7.63
CA ILE A 51 12.45 -8.39 -6.97
C ILE A 51 13.87 -8.93 -6.93
N ILE A 52 14.85 -8.03 -6.90
CA ILE A 52 16.26 -8.39 -6.70
C ILE A 52 16.65 -7.94 -5.28
N LEU A 53 17.10 -8.90 -4.49
CA LEU A 53 17.65 -8.66 -3.15
C LEU A 53 19.04 -9.30 -3.05
N ASN A 54 20.03 -8.51 -2.62
CA ASN A 54 21.43 -8.99 -2.50
C ASN A 54 21.94 -9.68 -3.79
N GLY A 55 21.55 -9.13 -4.96
CA GLY A 55 21.94 -9.67 -6.26
C GLY A 55 21.23 -10.96 -6.69
N LYS A 56 20.23 -11.40 -5.95
CA LYS A 56 19.41 -12.57 -6.29
C LYS A 56 18.01 -12.15 -6.72
N GLU A 57 17.55 -12.69 -7.82
CA GLU A 57 16.16 -12.57 -8.25
C GLU A 57 15.25 -13.49 -7.42
N ILE A 58 14.16 -12.95 -6.97
CA ILE A 58 13.13 -13.65 -6.18
C ILE A 58 11.79 -13.38 -6.86
N SER A 59 11.17 -14.43 -7.40
CA SER A 59 9.82 -14.35 -7.95
C SER A 59 8.78 -14.52 -6.85
N LEU A 60 7.89 -13.55 -6.73
CA LEU A 60 6.76 -13.63 -5.80
C LEU A 60 5.56 -14.36 -6.40
N SER A 61 5.55 -14.60 -7.72
CA SER A 61 4.49 -15.35 -8.43
C SER A 61 4.38 -16.81 -7.99
N ASP A 62 5.46 -17.36 -7.39
CA ASP A 62 5.46 -18.72 -6.84
C ASP A 62 4.54 -18.82 -5.60
N PHE A 63 4.25 -17.70 -4.96
CA PHE A 63 3.31 -17.61 -3.84
C PHE A 63 1.91 -17.25 -4.34
N VAL A 64 1.22 -18.19 -4.98
CA VAL A 64 -0.10 -17.98 -5.62
C VAL A 64 -1.18 -17.47 -4.65
N TYR A 65 -1.03 -17.70 -3.35
CA TYR A 65 -1.92 -17.17 -2.32
C TYR A 65 -1.45 -15.84 -1.72
N GLY A 66 -0.30 -15.33 -2.19
CA GLY A 66 0.34 -14.11 -1.73
C GLY A 66 1.45 -14.35 -0.70
N THR A 67 2.27 -13.34 -0.51
CA THR A 67 3.35 -13.28 0.48
C THR A 67 3.33 -11.95 1.21
N VAL A 68 4.14 -11.84 2.24
CA VAL A 68 4.30 -10.61 3.02
C VAL A 68 5.74 -10.14 2.96
N LEU A 69 5.95 -8.90 2.57
CA LEU A 69 7.25 -8.24 2.57
C LEU A 69 7.26 -7.16 3.64
N ASN A 70 8.29 -7.13 4.47
CA ASN A 70 8.47 -6.05 5.43
C ASN A 70 9.06 -4.80 4.74
N THR A 71 8.92 -3.64 5.39
CA THR A 71 9.36 -2.35 4.84
C THR A 71 10.86 -2.28 4.57
N GLU A 72 11.69 -3.00 5.32
CA GLU A 72 13.13 -3.09 5.05
C GLU A 72 13.42 -3.85 3.74
N THR A 73 12.68 -4.93 3.48
CA THR A 73 12.74 -5.61 2.17
C THR A 73 12.31 -4.69 1.05
N LEU A 74 11.20 -3.95 1.22
CA LEU A 74 10.70 -3.00 0.24
C LEU A 74 11.74 -1.89 -0.06
N ARG A 75 12.42 -1.40 0.97
CA ARG A 75 13.44 -0.34 0.85
C ARG A 75 14.62 -0.79 -0.01
N HIS A 76 15.09 -2.02 0.18
CA HIS A 76 16.29 -2.55 -0.48
C HIS A 76 16.02 -3.34 -1.77
N ALA A 77 14.77 -3.69 -2.05
CA ALA A 77 14.38 -4.40 -3.25
C ALA A 77 14.61 -3.55 -4.50
N VAL A 78 15.30 -4.11 -5.48
CA VAL A 78 15.37 -3.55 -6.84
C VAL A 78 14.30 -4.23 -7.69
N ILE A 79 13.60 -3.45 -8.50
CA ILE A 79 12.55 -3.93 -9.38
C ILE A 79 13.14 -4.05 -10.78
N PRO A 80 13.33 -5.27 -11.32
CA PRO A 80 13.86 -5.44 -12.68
C PRO A 80 12.81 -5.08 -13.75
N GLU A 81 13.27 -4.50 -14.86
CA GLU A 81 12.42 -4.08 -15.97
C GLU A 81 11.93 -5.24 -16.85
N HIS A 82 12.59 -6.40 -16.80
CA HIS A 82 12.35 -7.55 -17.68
C HIS A 82 11.14 -8.41 -17.26
N GLN A 83 10.18 -7.84 -16.57
CA GLN A 83 8.94 -8.49 -16.15
C GLN A 83 7.73 -7.71 -16.67
N GLU A 84 6.60 -8.39 -16.84
CA GLU A 84 5.37 -7.76 -17.31
C GLU A 84 4.37 -7.64 -16.17
N ILE A 85 4.10 -6.40 -15.77
CA ILE A 85 3.00 -6.05 -14.88
C ILE A 85 2.08 -5.12 -15.67
N GLN A 86 0.85 -5.56 -15.94
CA GLN A 86 -0.13 -4.81 -16.72
C GLN A 86 -1.11 -4.06 -15.82
N LYS A 87 -1.32 -4.57 -14.60
CA LYS A 87 -2.31 -4.05 -13.66
C LYS A 87 -1.82 -4.14 -12.23
N ILE A 88 -1.99 -3.09 -11.47
CA ILE A 88 -1.81 -3.06 -10.01
C ILE A 88 -3.16 -2.75 -9.39
N ILE A 89 -3.56 -3.52 -8.39
CA ILE A 89 -4.80 -3.31 -7.64
C ILE A 89 -4.43 -3.22 -6.16
N THR A 90 -4.69 -2.09 -5.53
CA THR A 90 -4.64 -1.97 -4.08
C THR A 90 -6.00 -2.29 -3.49
N VAL A 91 -6.04 -3.07 -2.42
CA VAL A 91 -7.28 -3.60 -1.82
C VAL A 91 -7.28 -3.27 -0.34
N GLU A 92 -8.29 -2.55 0.13
CA GLU A 92 -8.41 -2.15 1.54
C GLU A 92 -8.99 -3.29 2.40
N ASN A 93 -10.03 -3.96 1.89
CA ASN A 93 -10.72 -5.00 2.65
C ASN A 93 -9.93 -6.33 2.61
N LYS A 94 -9.57 -6.85 3.79
CA LYS A 94 -8.79 -8.10 3.92
C LYS A 94 -9.48 -9.31 3.30
N ALA A 95 -10.80 -9.44 3.45
CA ALA A 95 -11.55 -10.55 2.89
C ALA A 95 -11.53 -10.51 1.35
N ASN A 96 -11.67 -9.32 0.77
CA ASN A 96 -11.57 -9.11 -0.67
C ASN A 96 -10.17 -9.43 -1.17
N TYR A 97 -9.10 -8.97 -0.49
CA TYR A 97 -7.72 -9.32 -0.85
C TYR A 97 -7.49 -10.83 -0.85
N VAL A 98 -7.96 -11.54 0.16
CA VAL A 98 -7.80 -13.00 0.28
C VAL A 98 -8.57 -13.74 -0.82
N SER A 99 -9.80 -13.31 -1.13
CA SER A 99 -10.67 -13.95 -2.11
C SER A 99 -10.29 -13.66 -3.57
N MET A 100 -9.58 -12.55 -3.86
CA MET A 100 -9.12 -12.26 -5.21
C MET A 100 -8.21 -13.38 -5.73
N PRO A 101 -8.53 -13.97 -6.90
CA PRO A 101 -7.69 -15.02 -7.48
C PRO A 101 -6.38 -14.43 -7.99
N TYR A 102 -5.36 -15.29 -8.09
CA TYR A 102 -4.17 -14.96 -8.88
C TYR A 102 -4.57 -14.74 -10.35
N GLU A 103 -4.06 -13.67 -10.94
CA GLU A 103 -4.26 -13.31 -12.34
C GLU A 103 -2.91 -12.90 -12.93
N GLU A 104 -2.55 -13.50 -14.05
CA GLU A 104 -1.29 -13.21 -14.74
C GLU A 104 -1.23 -11.72 -15.16
N GLY A 105 -0.05 -11.12 -15.04
CA GLY A 105 0.15 -9.68 -15.30
C GLY A 105 -0.48 -8.74 -14.26
N THR A 106 -1.08 -9.28 -13.19
CA THR A 106 -1.70 -8.49 -12.14
C THR A 106 -0.92 -8.59 -10.83
N LEU A 107 -0.70 -7.45 -10.20
CA LEU A 107 -0.19 -7.33 -8.85
C LEU A 107 -1.28 -6.83 -7.93
N ILE A 108 -1.60 -7.58 -6.88
CA ILE A 108 -2.60 -7.24 -5.88
C ILE A 108 -1.89 -6.92 -4.57
N VAL A 109 -2.16 -5.74 -4.01
CA VAL A 109 -1.51 -5.23 -2.80
C VAL A 109 -2.58 -4.91 -1.76
N PHE A 110 -2.43 -5.46 -0.56
CA PHE A 110 -3.33 -5.16 0.55
C PHE A 110 -2.90 -3.85 1.22
N SER A 111 -3.76 -2.84 1.22
CA SER A 111 -3.43 -1.51 1.76
C SER A 111 -3.57 -1.40 3.27
N HIS A 112 -4.27 -2.31 3.93
CA HIS A 112 -4.53 -2.33 5.38
C HIS A 112 -4.97 -0.99 6.02
N GLY A 113 -5.27 0.02 5.21
CA GLY A 113 -5.56 1.40 5.58
C GLY A 113 -4.70 2.39 4.79
N PHE A 114 -4.21 3.42 5.44
CA PHE A 114 -3.29 4.39 4.84
C PHE A 114 -1.89 3.80 4.68
N PHE A 115 -1.35 3.88 3.48
CA PHE A 115 0.03 3.48 3.22
C PHE A 115 1.03 4.39 3.93
N SER A 116 2.06 3.79 4.51
CA SER A 116 3.21 4.51 5.04
C SER A 116 4.06 5.12 3.90
N PRO A 117 4.92 6.10 4.21
CA PRO A 117 5.82 6.68 3.22
C PRO A 117 6.71 5.67 2.48
N LEU A 118 7.18 4.62 3.18
CA LEU A 118 8.00 3.55 2.57
C LEU A 118 7.20 2.69 1.59
N GLU A 119 5.95 2.38 1.91
CA GLU A 119 5.04 1.66 1.02
C GLU A 119 4.66 2.51 -0.19
N CYS A 120 4.36 3.78 0.02
CA CYS A 120 4.13 4.74 -1.07
C CYS A 120 5.34 4.85 -2.00
N GLU A 121 6.56 4.93 -1.44
CA GLU A 121 7.81 4.98 -2.22
C GLU A 121 7.99 3.69 -3.06
N PHE A 122 7.75 2.52 -2.46
CA PHE A 122 7.85 1.26 -3.19
C PHE A 122 6.85 1.20 -4.36
N LEU A 123 5.60 1.59 -4.15
CA LEU A 123 4.58 1.63 -5.20
C LEU A 123 4.93 2.64 -6.30
N ARG A 124 5.47 3.82 -5.95
CA ARG A 124 5.97 4.78 -6.95
C ARG A 124 7.14 4.23 -7.76
N ARG A 125 8.05 3.46 -7.15
CA ARG A 125 9.14 2.80 -7.89
C ARG A 125 8.61 1.76 -8.86
N LEU A 126 7.56 1.00 -8.51
CA LEU A 126 6.87 0.10 -9.45
C LEU A 126 6.31 0.88 -10.63
N LEU A 127 5.61 1.99 -10.39
CA LEU A 127 5.05 2.82 -11.46
C LEU A 127 6.12 3.46 -12.34
N ALA A 128 7.28 3.81 -11.79
CA ALA A 128 8.40 4.35 -12.55
C ALA A 128 9.02 3.30 -13.50
N VAL A 129 9.06 2.04 -13.08
CA VAL A 129 9.55 0.92 -13.91
C VAL A 129 8.51 0.51 -14.95
N PHE A 130 7.22 0.59 -14.63
CA PHE A 130 6.11 0.17 -15.49
C PHE A 130 5.16 1.34 -15.79
N PRO A 131 5.54 2.32 -16.63
CA PRO A 131 4.76 3.54 -16.83
C PRO A 131 3.40 3.31 -17.50
N GLU A 132 3.22 2.20 -18.23
CA GLU A 132 1.97 1.85 -18.90
C GLU A 132 1.03 1.00 -18.01
N VAL A 133 1.44 0.68 -16.78
CA VAL A 133 0.63 -0.12 -15.87
C VAL A 133 -0.65 0.61 -15.47
N LYS A 134 -1.77 -0.11 -15.46
CA LYS A 134 -3.05 0.43 -14.98
C LYS A 134 -3.14 0.26 -13.47
N PHE A 135 -3.36 1.35 -12.76
CA PHE A 135 -3.45 1.34 -11.31
C PHE A 135 -4.89 1.52 -10.83
N TYR A 136 -5.34 0.59 -9.99
CA TYR A 136 -6.68 0.56 -9.42
C TYR A 136 -6.65 0.48 -7.90
N HIS A 137 -7.71 0.95 -7.29
CA HIS A 137 -7.97 0.75 -5.87
C HIS A 137 -9.40 0.25 -5.66
N THR A 138 -9.58 -0.67 -4.72
CA THR A 138 -10.89 -1.11 -4.22
C THR A 138 -10.92 -1.02 -2.70
N GLY A 139 -11.95 -0.42 -2.17
CA GLY A 139 -12.17 -0.21 -0.74
C GLY A 139 -13.65 0.09 -0.47
N ASP A 140 -13.98 0.25 0.79
CA ASP A 140 -15.34 0.56 1.20
C ASP A 140 -15.77 1.97 0.78
N LEU A 141 -17.05 2.14 0.40
CA LEU A 141 -17.63 3.46 0.06
C LEU A 141 -18.09 4.20 1.33
N ASP A 142 -17.24 4.24 2.31
CA ASP A 142 -17.44 5.04 3.52
C ASP A 142 -16.45 6.21 3.58
N TYR A 143 -16.54 6.97 4.65
CA TYR A 143 -15.67 8.13 4.86
C TYR A 143 -14.18 7.74 4.89
N GLY A 144 -13.83 6.62 5.54
CA GLY A 144 -12.46 6.12 5.63
C GLY A 144 -11.92 5.69 4.27
N GLY A 145 -12.65 4.85 3.54
CA GLY A 145 -12.23 4.35 2.23
C GLY A 145 -12.08 5.44 1.18
N ILE A 146 -12.94 6.48 1.19
CA ILE A 146 -12.79 7.64 0.31
C ILE A 146 -11.50 8.42 0.64
N ARG A 147 -11.14 8.55 1.92
CA ARG A 147 -9.89 9.22 2.35
C ARG A 147 -8.65 8.42 1.99
N ILE A 148 -8.70 7.09 2.12
CA ILE A 148 -7.63 6.19 1.69
C ILE A 148 -7.44 6.28 0.16
N PHE A 149 -8.53 6.25 -0.61
CA PHE A 149 -8.45 6.44 -2.07
C PHE A 149 -7.79 7.77 -2.44
N ARG A 150 -8.17 8.86 -1.76
CA ARG A 150 -7.57 10.17 -1.94
C ARG A 150 -6.08 10.17 -1.60
N HIS A 151 -5.67 9.57 -0.50
CA HIS A 151 -4.28 9.44 -0.10
C HIS A 151 -3.45 8.70 -1.18
N ILE A 152 -3.97 7.58 -1.71
CA ILE A 152 -3.32 6.86 -2.82
C ILE A 152 -3.15 7.76 -4.05
N ARG A 153 -4.18 8.52 -4.39
CA ARG A 153 -4.15 9.44 -5.52
C ARG A 153 -3.14 10.56 -5.35
N GLU A 154 -3.01 11.11 -4.15
CA GLU A 154 -2.11 12.22 -3.85
C GLU A 154 -0.66 11.75 -3.69
N HIS A 155 -0.42 10.58 -3.09
CA HIS A 155 0.92 10.14 -2.70
C HIS A 155 1.53 9.05 -3.59
N ILE A 156 0.73 8.35 -4.41
CA ILE A 156 1.22 7.22 -5.21
C ILE A 156 0.97 7.43 -6.69
N CYS A 157 -0.30 7.54 -7.10
CA CYS A 157 -0.70 7.55 -8.51
C CYS A 157 -1.88 8.51 -8.75
N PRO A 158 -1.67 9.70 -9.35
CA PRO A 158 -2.75 10.63 -9.67
C PRO A 158 -3.83 10.05 -10.60
N GLU A 159 -3.46 9.10 -11.45
CA GLU A 159 -4.35 8.41 -12.39
C GLU A 159 -5.01 7.16 -11.82
N VAL A 160 -4.90 6.89 -10.52
CA VAL A 160 -5.57 5.74 -9.88
C VAL A 160 -7.07 5.75 -10.16
N ARG A 161 -7.62 4.59 -10.52
CA ARG A 161 -9.04 4.43 -10.81
C ARG A 161 -9.72 3.61 -9.73
N PRO A 162 -10.94 3.98 -9.34
CA PRO A 162 -11.73 3.14 -8.46
C PRO A 162 -12.10 1.83 -9.17
N LEU A 163 -12.07 0.73 -8.46
CA LEU A 163 -12.50 -0.59 -8.91
C LEU A 163 -13.59 -1.08 -7.97
N GLN A 164 -14.83 -1.25 -8.50
CA GLN A 164 -15.97 -1.70 -7.69
C GLN A 164 -16.23 -0.80 -6.46
N MET A 165 -16.04 0.50 -6.61
CA MET A 165 -16.34 1.52 -5.61
C MET A 165 -17.46 2.44 -6.12
N ASP A 166 -18.53 1.88 -6.67
CA ASP A 166 -19.71 2.59 -7.14
C ASP A 166 -20.97 2.09 -6.44
N ALA A 167 -21.99 2.95 -6.41
CA ALA A 167 -23.24 2.66 -5.69
C ALA A 167 -24.00 1.46 -6.28
N ASP A 168 -23.74 1.08 -7.53
CA ASP A 168 -24.41 -0.03 -8.22
C ASP A 168 -23.98 -1.41 -7.70
N TRP A 169 -22.99 -1.48 -6.82
CA TRP A 169 -22.51 -2.74 -6.21
C TRP A 169 -23.17 -3.10 -4.88
N TYR A 170 -23.98 -2.20 -4.32
CA TYR A 170 -24.64 -2.40 -3.03
C TYR A 170 -26.14 -2.78 -3.14
N ASP A 171 -26.64 -2.97 -4.36
CA ASP A 171 -27.97 -3.53 -4.67
C ASP A 171 -27.84 -5.01 -5.03
#